data_68d0ed8318f4b1072af9bbfa7e9557cf
#
_entry.id   68d0ed8318f4b1072af9bbfa7e9557cf
#
_cell.length_a   1.000
_cell.length_b   1.000
_cell.length_c   1.000
_cell.angle_alpha   90.00
_cell.angle_beta   90.00
_cell.angle_gamma   90.00
#
_symmetry.space_group_name_H-M   'P 1'
#
loop_
_entity.id
_entity.type
_entity.pdbx_description
1 polymer ?
#
loop_
_entity_poly.entity_id
_entity_poly.type
_entity_poly.pdbx_seq_one_letter_code
_entity_poly.pdbx_strand_id
1 'polypeptide(L)'
;MSSSNYHVKTPDWQNRPVRVEEFMIPAYDAGIELYVRNKYLASMCEWQAERTVLCIQGSTFPGHAMYDTPLEGFSWMDYLAAHGYDVYVLDIRGYGKSTRPAEMLQDPSDNSAIVDSETAIRDISAAVEFVLARRQISRLAFIGWSWGTSLTGRYTTENPEKVERLVLLGPVWFQVPALPDPYPDKIPAYRIIKRDAALPRWLTGVPDHKREQILPPAWSRTVLDAIWSSDPLGATANPPFIRAPNGFAKEWRNYWLAGKPFYDPAKIFVPILLVHAEWDAEAPPYMARTLFALLTNSRSKQYICFGEGTHLPPFERNRLHVFAAIQTFLDGTH
;
A
#
# COMPACT_ATOMS: atom_id res chain seq x y z
N MET A 1 -31.47 20.85 32.15
CA MET A 1 -30.21 20.87 31.37
C MET A 1 -30.54 20.22 30.05
N SER A 2 -30.60 21.02 28.99
CA SER A 2 -31.01 20.59 27.64
C SER A 2 -29.82 19.86 27.00
N SER A 3 -29.93 18.57 26.73
CA SER A 3 -29.01 17.83 25.91
C SER A 3 -29.17 18.26 24.46
N SER A 4 -28.25 19.10 23.97
CA SER A 4 -28.18 19.41 22.55
C SER A 4 -27.70 18.17 21.82
N ASN A 5 -28.61 17.50 21.10
CA ASN A 5 -28.26 16.46 20.15
C ASN A 5 -27.46 17.10 18.97
N TYR A 6 -26.15 17.05 19.03
CA TYR A 6 -25.30 17.34 17.88
C TYR A 6 -25.51 16.22 16.85
N HIS A 7 -26.39 16.44 15.89
CA HIS A 7 -26.39 15.62 14.67
C HIS A 7 -25.14 15.97 13.86
N VAL A 8 -24.14 15.12 13.96
CA VAL A 8 -23.00 15.15 13.02
C VAL A 8 -23.58 14.79 11.65
N LYS A 9 -23.73 15.79 10.77
CA LYS A 9 -24.13 15.53 9.37
C LYS A 9 -23.08 14.66 8.72
N THR A 10 -23.50 13.54 8.10
CA THR A 10 -22.66 12.76 7.21
C THR A 10 -22.12 13.68 6.13
N PRO A 11 -20.79 13.72 5.87
CA PRO A 11 -20.24 14.56 4.82
C PRO A 11 -20.87 14.23 3.47
N ASP A 12 -21.15 15.24 2.63
CA ASP A 12 -21.85 15.07 1.35
C ASP A 12 -21.17 14.05 0.41
N TRP A 13 -19.85 13.91 0.49
CA TRP A 13 -19.11 12.98 -0.35
C TRP A 13 -19.43 11.51 -0.06
N GLN A 14 -19.81 11.13 1.17
CA GLN A 14 -20.17 9.75 1.53
C GLN A 14 -21.45 9.26 0.82
N ASN A 15 -22.29 10.16 0.35
CA ASN A 15 -23.52 9.83 -0.36
C ASN A 15 -23.35 9.80 -1.89
N ARG A 16 -22.17 10.08 -2.41
CA ARG A 16 -21.89 10.05 -3.85
C ARG A 16 -21.82 8.60 -4.34
N PRO A 17 -22.57 8.20 -5.35
CA PRO A 17 -22.54 6.83 -5.86
C PRO A 17 -21.20 6.53 -6.51
N VAL A 18 -20.56 5.46 -6.04
CA VAL A 18 -19.28 4.95 -6.55
C VAL A 18 -19.54 3.67 -7.33
N ARG A 19 -18.96 3.55 -8.52
CA ARG A 19 -18.87 2.30 -9.28
C ARG A 19 -17.67 1.50 -8.84
N VAL A 20 -17.85 0.18 -8.83
CA VAL A 20 -16.80 -0.81 -8.53
C VAL A 20 -16.68 -1.74 -9.72
N GLU A 21 -15.47 -1.93 -10.21
CA GLU A 21 -15.14 -2.88 -11.28
C GLU A 21 -13.96 -3.74 -10.87
N GLU A 22 -13.96 -4.99 -11.28
CA GLU A 22 -12.91 -5.97 -10.95
C GLU A 22 -12.41 -6.61 -12.26
N PHE A 23 -11.11 -6.80 -12.37
CA PHE A 23 -10.45 -7.34 -13.54
C PHE A 23 -9.44 -8.40 -13.16
N MET A 24 -9.34 -9.44 -13.96
CA MET A 24 -8.17 -10.32 -14.04
C MET A 24 -7.43 -9.95 -15.30
N ILE A 25 -6.22 -9.43 -15.15
CA ILE A 25 -5.39 -9.01 -16.28
C ILE A 25 -4.18 -9.94 -16.42
N PRO A 26 -3.72 -10.24 -17.63
CA PRO A 26 -2.52 -11.04 -17.79
C PRO A 26 -1.28 -10.28 -17.29
N ALA A 27 -0.41 -10.98 -16.54
CA ALA A 27 0.95 -10.51 -16.30
C ALA A 27 1.81 -10.75 -17.54
N TYR A 28 3.05 -10.24 -17.56
CA TYR A 28 4.00 -10.56 -18.63
C TYR A 28 4.49 -12.01 -18.59
N ASP A 29 4.41 -12.67 -17.43
CA ASP A 29 4.79 -14.06 -17.27
C ASP A 29 3.58 -14.97 -17.57
N ALA A 30 3.78 -16.00 -18.41
CA ALA A 30 2.71 -16.89 -18.83
C ALA A 30 2.03 -17.61 -17.65
N GLY A 31 0.69 -17.70 -17.68
CA GLY A 31 -0.10 -18.38 -16.65
C GLY A 31 -0.30 -17.57 -15.37
N ILE A 32 0.14 -16.32 -15.32
CA ILE A 32 -0.08 -15.40 -14.20
C ILE A 32 -1.14 -14.38 -14.58
N GLU A 33 -2.22 -14.32 -13.81
CA GLU A 33 -3.25 -13.30 -13.88
C GLU A 33 -3.21 -12.44 -12.60
N LEU A 34 -3.36 -11.14 -12.78
CA LEU A 34 -3.30 -10.15 -11.72
C LEU A 34 -4.68 -9.57 -11.48
N TYR A 35 -5.10 -9.56 -10.24
CA TYR A 35 -6.34 -8.91 -9.84
C TYR A 35 -6.15 -7.41 -9.72
N VAL A 36 -6.99 -6.68 -10.45
CA VAL A 36 -7.08 -5.22 -10.38
C VAL A 36 -8.51 -4.83 -10.02
N ARG A 37 -8.67 -4.01 -8.98
CA ARG A 37 -9.95 -3.44 -8.59
C ARG A 37 -9.94 -1.95 -8.86
N ASN A 38 -11.06 -1.44 -9.40
CA ASN A 38 -11.23 -0.04 -9.72
C ASN A 38 -12.47 0.53 -9.04
N LYS A 39 -12.35 1.75 -8.50
CA LYS A 39 -13.47 2.54 -7.97
C LYS A 39 -13.41 3.96 -8.50
N TYR A 40 -14.58 4.50 -8.89
CA TYR A 40 -14.74 5.85 -9.39
C TYR A 40 -16.17 6.35 -9.23
N LEU A 41 -16.40 7.66 -9.30
CA LEU A 41 -17.76 8.23 -9.26
C LEU A 41 -18.61 7.69 -10.41
N ALA A 42 -19.84 7.27 -10.11
CA ALA A 42 -20.77 6.77 -11.13
C ALA A 42 -21.10 7.81 -12.22
N SER A 43 -20.94 9.09 -11.92
CA SER A 43 -21.13 10.21 -12.87
C SER A 43 -19.89 10.54 -13.69
N MET A 44 -18.74 9.93 -13.41
CA MET A 44 -17.50 10.20 -14.14
C MET A 44 -17.59 9.61 -15.57
N CYS A 45 -17.34 10.44 -16.57
CA CYS A 45 -17.37 10.08 -17.99
C CYS A 45 -16.08 10.49 -18.75
N GLU A 46 -15.22 11.28 -18.11
CA GLU A 46 -13.93 11.70 -18.65
C GLU A 46 -12.79 11.25 -17.74
N TRP A 47 -11.66 10.89 -18.34
CA TRP A 47 -10.50 10.32 -17.64
C TRP A 47 -9.30 11.24 -17.84
N GLN A 48 -8.63 11.55 -16.74
CA GLN A 48 -7.49 12.45 -16.71
C GLN A 48 -6.34 11.82 -15.93
N ALA A 49 -5.11 12.06 -16.39
CA ALA A 49 -3.91 11.56 -15.75
C ALA A 49 -3.81 12.02 -14.29
N GLU A 50 -4.16 13.28 -14.02
CA GLU A 50 -4.10 13.94 -12.72
C GLU A 50 -5.15 13.39 -11.73
N ARG A 51 -6.16 12.68 -12.25
CA ARG A 51 -7.28 12.10 -11.48
C ARG A 51 -7.26 10.57 -11.46
N THR A 52 -6.24 9.94 -12.06
CA THR A 52 -6.11 8.49 -12.07
C THR A 52 -5.00 8.05 -11.13
N VAL A 53 -5.30 7.13 -10.20
CA VAL A 53 -4.40 6.69 -9.14
C VAL A 53 -4.31 5.18 -9.11
N LEU A 54 -3.09 4.62 -9.06
CA LEU A 54 -2.84 3.20 -8.83
C LEU A 54 -2.19 3.00 -7.46
N CYS A 55 -2.87 2.23 -6.61
CA CYS A 55 -2.45 1.91 -5.25
C CYS A 55 -1.66 0.59 -5.23
N ILE A 56 -0.48 0.60 -4.59
CA ILE A 56 0.44 -0.55 -4.50
C ILE A 56 0.69 -0.92 -3.05
N GLN A 57 0.45 -2.19 -2.73
CA GLN A 57 0.51 -2.79 -1.41
C GLN A 57 1.93 -2.88 -0.82
N GLY A 58 1.99 -3.13 0.49
CA GLY A 58 3.19 -3.56 1.20
C GLY A 58 3.51 -5.05 1.01
N SER A 59 4.52 -5.54 1.74
CA SER A 59 5.06 -6.90 1.55
C SER A 59 4.26 -8.03 2.20
N THR A 60 3.18 -7.73 2.91
CA THR A 60 2.51 -8.75 3.75
C THR A 60 1.06 -9.00 3.37
N PHE A 61 0.30 -7.96 3.04
CA PHE A 61 -1.14 -8.02 2.88
C PHE A 61 -1.55 -7.61 1.46
N PRO A 62 -2.64 -8.18 0.91
CA PRO A 62 -3.08 -7.89 -0.45
C PRO A 62 -3.60 -6.45 -0.59
N GLY A 63 -3.39 -5.87 -1.75
CA GLY A 63 -3.74 -4.49 -2.06
C GLY A 63 -5.22 -4.19 -1.82
N HIS A 64 -6.11 -5.02 -2.35
CA HIS A 64 -7.55 -4.78 -2.20
C HIS A 64 -7.99 -4.73 -0.73
N ALA A 65 -7.44 -5.59 0.15
CA ALA A 65 -7.76 -5.54 1.58
C ALA A 65 -7.15 -4.31 2.28
N MET A 66 -5.98 -3.85 1.82
CA MET A 66 -5.30 -2.71 2.44
C MET A 66 -5.93 -1.37 2.06
N TYR A 67 -6.44 -1.23 0.84
CA TYR A 67 -6.97 0.05 0.35
C TYR A 67 -8.50 0.09 0.31
N ASP A 68 -9.18 -1.08 0.31
CA ASP A 68 -10.64 -1.13 0.13
C ASP A 68 -11.41 -1.84 1.25
N THR A 69 -10.83 -1.98 2.45
CA THR A 69 -11.58 -2.42 3.63
C THR A 69 -12.39 -1.25 4.19
N PRO A 70 -13.73 -1.37 4.22
CA PRO A 70 -14.58 -0.30 4.73
C PRO A 70 -14.54 -0.25 6.26
N LEU A 71 -14.26 0.91 6.81
CA LEU A 71 -14.43 1.25 8.21
C LEU A 71 -15.46 2.37 8.32
N GLU A 72 -16.46 2.17 9.19
CA GLU A 72 -17.59 3.11 9.32
C GLU A 72 -18.30 3.40 7.98
N GLY A 73 -18.44 2.35 7.15
CA GLY A 73 -19.22 2.39 5.92
C GLY A 73 -18.48 2.83 4.67
N PHE A 74 -17.18 3.16 4.73
CA PHE A 74 -16.39 3.52 3.56
C PHE A 74 -14.90 3.13 3.71
N SER A 75 -14.27 2.84 2.58
CA SER A 75 -12.84 2.55 2.46
C SER A 75 -12.03 3.79 2.04
N TRP A 76 -10.71 3.67 1.99
CA TRP A 76 -9.88 4.71 1.39
C TRP A 76 -10.13 4.87 -0.11
N MET A 77 -10.35 3.76 -0.83
CA MET A 77 -10.75 3.84 -2.25
C MET A 77 -12.09 4.55 -2.43
N ASP A 78 -13.08 4.31 -1.55
CA ASP A 78 -14.37 5.03 -1.59
C ASP A 78 -14.17 6.53 -1.37
N TYR A 79 -13.33 6.90 -0.41
CA TYR A 79 -13.00 8.30 -0.14
C TYR A 79 -12.41 8.99 -1.38
N LEU A 80 -11.38 8.43 -1.98
CA LEU A 80 -10.75 9.01 -3.17
C LEU A 80 -11.71 9.05 -4.36
N ALA A 81 -12.45 7.97 -4.62
CA ALA A 81 -13.44 7.92 -5.69
C ALA A 81 -14.52 8.98 -5.51
N ALA A 82 -15.05 9.15 -4.29
CA ALA A 82 -16.04 10.16 -3.99
C ALA A 82 -15.52 11.61 -4.16
N HIS A 83 -14.20 11.80 -4.12
CA HIS A 83 -13.53 13.08 -4.41
C HIS A 83 -13.10 13.24 -5.88
N GLY A 84 -13.61 12.37 -6.77
CA GLY A 84 -13.42 12.49 -8.22
C GLY A 84 -12.13 11.88 -8.75
N TYR A 85 -11.61 10.88 -8.05
CA TYR A 85 -10.49 10.07 -8.56
C TYR A 85 -10.98 8.77 -9.18
N ASP A 86 -10.29 8.33 -10.21
CA ASP A 86 -10.36 6.99 -10.79
C ASP A 86 -9.28 6.14 -10.09
N VAL A 87 -9.69 5.35 -9.10
CA VAL A 87 -8.79 4.70 -8.16
C VAL A 87 -8.66 3.22 -8.49
N TYR A 88 -7.45 2.78 -8.76
CA TYR A 88 -7.12 1.38 -8.96
C TYR A 88 -6.30 0.84 -7.79
N VAL A 89 -6.45 -0.44 -7.51
CA VAL A 89 -5.56 -1.19 -6.63
C VAL A 89 -5.18 -2.50 -7.31
N LEU A 90 -3.91 -2.85 -7.21
CA LEU A 90 -3.34 -4.11 -7.70
C LEU A 90 -3.13 -5.06 -6.51
N ASP A 91 -3.52 -6.33 -6.66
CA ASP A 91 -2.92 -7.40 -5.89
C ASP A 91 -1.72 -7.93 -6.68
N ILE A 92 -0.51 -7.80 -6.15
CA ILE A 92 0.69 -8.42 -6.73
C ILE A 92 0.51 -9.95 -6.70
N ARG A 93 1.09 -10.67 -7.69
CA ARG A 93 1.04 -12.15 -7.69
C ARG A 93 1.44 -12.74 -6.33
N GLY A 94 0.82 -13.83 -5.94
CA GLY A 94 1.03 -14.44 -4.63
C GLY A 94 0.19 -13.84 -3.51
N TYR A 95 -0.51 -12.72 -3.76
CA TYR A 95 -1.39 -12.07 -2.79
C TYR A 95 -2.85 -12.04 -3.29
N GLY A 96 -3.75 -11.97 -2.32
CA GLY A 96 -5.17 -11.71 -2.55
C GLY A 96 -5.81 -12.61 -3.60
N LYS A 97 -6.41 -11.97 -4.61
CA LYS A 97 -7.12 -12.64 -5.70
C LYS A 97 -6.23 -12.90 -6.94
N SER A 98 -4.99 -12.40 -6.97
CA SER A 98 -4.03 -12.69 -8.04
C SER A 98 -3.54 -14.13 -8.00
N THR A 99 -3.05 -14.63 -9.14
CA THR A 99 -2.45 -15.97 -9.24
C THR A 99 -1.36 -16.15 -8.19
N ARG A 100 -1.43 -17.25 -7.47
CA ARG A 100 -0.36 -17.70 -6.57
C ARG A 100 0.61 -18.58 -7.35
N PRO A 101 1.93 -18.24 -7.38
CA PRO A 101 2.94 -19.12 -7.95
C PRO A 101 2.87 -20.53 -7.36
N ALA A 102 3.22 -21.54 -8.17
CA ALA A 102 3.11 -22.95 -7.81
C ALA A 102 3.89 -23.32 -6.53
N GLU A 103 4.97 -22.61 -6.26
CA GLU A 103 5.79 -22.76 -5.04
C GLU A 103 5.00 -22.47 -3.76
N MET A 104 3.92 -21.68 -3.83
CA MET A 104 3.04 -21.43 -2.70
C MET A 104 2.10 -22.61 -2.36
N LEU A 105 2.08 -23.65 -3.18
CA LEU A 105 1.37 -24.92 -2.91
C LEU A 105 2.29 -26.01 -2.34
N GLN A 106 3.59 -25.72 -2.20
CA GLN A 106 4.63 -26.62 -1.70
C GLN A 106 5.08 -26.16 -0.31
N ASP A 107 5.93 -26.95 0.36
CA ASP A 107 6.56 -26.47 1.59
C ASP A 107 7.42 -25.24 1.29
N PRO A 108 7.32 -24.16 2.07
CA PRO A 108 8.08 -22.95 1.79
C PRO A 108 9.59 -23.15 1.77
N SER A 109 10.12 -24.16 2.47
CA SER A 109 11.55 -24.48 2.53
C SER A 109 12.07 -25.18 1.26
N ASP A 110 11.21 -25.78 0.45
CA ASP A 110 11.60 -26.47 -0.77
C ASP A 110 12.14 -25.48 -1.82
N ASN A 111 11.64 -24.27 -1.83
CA ASN A 111 11.99 -23.24 -2.79
C ASN A 111 12.62 -22.01 -2.13
N SER A 112 13.43 -21.28 -2.90
CA SER A 112 13.95 -19.97 -2.50
C SER A 112 12.86 -18.90 -2.61
N ALA A 113 13.06 -17.76 -1.92
CA ALA A 113 12.15 -16.63 -1.93
C ALA A 113 11.64 -16.26 -3.34
N ILE A 114 10.33 -16.22 -3.51
CA ILE A 114 9.61 -15.88 -4.73
C ILE A 114 9.04 -14.47 -4.68
N VAL A 115 8.63 -13.94 -5.83
CA VAL A 115 8.03 -12.61 -5.99
C VAL A 115 8.94 -11.53 -5.39
N ASP A 116 10.15 -11.49 -5.89
CA ASP A 116 11.09 -10.40 -5.57
C ASP A 116 10.65 -9.08 -6.24
N SER A 117 11.37 -8.01 -5.93
CA SER A 117 11.03 -6.67 -6.39
C SER A 117 11.02 -6.55 -7.91
N GLU A 118 11.90 -7.29 -8.63
CA GLU A 118 11.89 -7.31 -10.10
C GLU A 118 10.57 -7.92 -10.62
N THR A 119 10.14 -9.02 -10.02
CA THR A 119 8.86 -9.67 -10.36
C THR A 119 7.67 -8.77 -10.04
N ALA A 120 7.67 -8.15 -8.85
CA ALA A 120 6.60 -7.24 -8.44
C ALA A 120 6.53 -5.98 -9.33
N ILE A 121 7.66 -5.43 -9.77
CA ILE A 121 7.70 -4.29 -10.69
C ILE A 121 7.15 -4.67 -12.07
N ARG A 122 7.39 -5.91 -12.55
CA ARG A 122 6.75 -6.39 -13.79
C ARG A 122 5.22 -6.48 -13.66
N ASP A 123 4.71 -6.91 -12.49
CA ASP A 123 3.26 -6.92 -12.23
C ASP A 123 2.69 -5.49 -12.21
N ILE A 124 3.39 -4.57 -11.57
CA ILE A 124 3.02 -3.15 -11.56
C ILE A 124 3.02 -2.59 -13.00
N SER A 125 4.04 -2.94 -13.80
CA SER A 125 4.11 -2.51 -15.19
C SER A 125 2.91 -2.99 -16.01
N ALA A 126 2.50 -4.26 -15.85
CA ALA A 126 1.32 -4.80 -16.52
C ALA A 126 0.02 -4.06 -16.09
N ALA A 127 -0.11 -3.75 -14.79
CA ALA A 127 -1.24 -2.98 -14.29
C ALA A 127 -1.25 -1.54 -14.80
N VAL A 128 -0.09 -0.87 -14.88
CA VAL A 128 0.03 0.48 -15.45
C VAL A 128 -0.41 0.47 -16.91
N GLU A 129 0.15 -0.43 -17.74
CA GLU A 129 -0.24 -0.53 -19.17
C GLU A 129 -1.74 -0.76 -19.34
N PHE A 130 -2.32 -1.64 -18.51
CA PHE A 130 -3.77 -1.86 -18.51
C PHE A 130 -4.56 -0.59 -18.21
N VAL A 131 -4.19 0.16 -17.17
CA VAL A 131 -4.90 1.40 -16.78
C VAL A 131 -4.74 2.47 -17.86
N LEU A 132 -3.52 2.70 -18.35
CA LEU A 132 -3.23 3.70 -19.38
C LEU A 132 -4.01 3.43 -20.67
N ALA A 133 -3.98 2.17 -21.15
CA ALA A 133 -4.73 1.76 -22.34
C ALA A 133 -6.24 1.87 -22.14
N ARG A 134 -6.77 1.41 -20.99
CA ARG A 134 -8.19 1.44 -20.67
C ARG A 134 -8.74 2.88 -20.62
N ARG A 135 -7.98 3.81 -20.09
CA ARG A 135 -8.42 5.21 -19.90
C ARG A 135 -7.92 6.15 -21.00
N GLN A 136 -7.10 5.66 -21.93
CA GLN A 136 -6.49 6.46 -23.02
C GLN A 136 -5.73 7.68 -22.46
N ILE A 137 -5.02 7.48 -21.37
CA ILE A 137 -4.15 8.47 -20.71
C ILE A 137 -2.69 8.03 -20.83
N SER A 138 -1.75 8.97 -20.70
CA SER A 138 -0.31 8.70 -20.86
C SER A 138 0.42 8.48 -19.52
N ARG A 139 -0.18 8.89 -18.40
CA ARG A 139 0.42 8.77 -17.06
C ARG A 139 -0.64 8.68 -15.98
N LEU A 140 -0.24 8.25 -14.80
CA LEU A 140 -1.08 8.14 -13.62
C LEU A 140 -0.31 8.47 -12.35
N ALA A 141 -1.01 8.74 -11.24
CA ALA A 141 -0.39 8.89 -9.94
C ALA A 141 -0.25 7.53 -9.24
N PHE A 142 0.77 7.39 -8.38
CA PHE A 142 0.93 6.25 -7.49
C PHE A 142 0.67 6.62 -6.04
N ILE A 143 0.10 5.67 -5.30
CA ILE A 143 0.18 5.58 -3.84
C ILE A 143 0.83 4.25 -3.50
N GLY A 144 2.11 4.26 -3.11
CA GLY A 144 2.82 3.10 -2.59
C GLY A 144 2.77 3.07 -1.07
N TRP A 145 2.55 1.89 -0.47
CA TRP A 145 2.55 1.72 0.98
C TRP A 145 3.61 0.70 1.40
N SER A 146 4.46 1.06 2.38
CA SER A 146 5.50 0.16 2.91
C SER A 146 6.45 -0.31 1.78
N TRP A 147 6.59 -1.60 1.56
CA TRP A 147 7.35 -2.14 0.42
C TRP A 147 6.89 -1.56 -0.93
N GLY A 148 5.60 -1.29 -1.09
CA GLY A 148 5.08 -0.60 -2.27
C GLY A 148 5.73 0.75 -2.53
N THR A 149 6.30 1.41 -1.52
CA THR A 149 7.06 2.66 -1.68
C THR A 149 8.38 2.46 -2.41
N SER A 150 9.10 1.37 -2.11
CA SER A 150 10.31 0.98 -2.84
C SER A 150 9.98 0.65 -4.29
N LEU A 151 8.93 -0.16 -4.51
CA LEU A 151 8.51 -0.60 -5.84
C LEU A 151 8.10 0.58 -6.73
N THR A 152 7.20 1.45 -6.23
CA THR A 152 6.74 2.63 -6.99
C THR A 152 7.81 3.69 -7.14
N GLY A 153 8.67 3.86 -6.14
CA GLY A 153 9.85 4.74 -6.23
C GLY A 153 10.77 4.29 -7.36
N ARG A 154 11.16 3.01 -7.39
CA ARG A 154 11.99 2.46 -8.46
C ARG A 154 11.29 2.52 -9.82
N TYR A 155 10.02 2.09 -9.90
CA TYR A 155 9.25 2.21 -11.14
C TYR A 155 9.27 3.64 -11.70
N THR A 156 9.09 4.65 -10.83
CA THR A 156 9.11 6.06 -11.22
C THR A 156 10.46 6.51 -11.77
N THR A 157 11.57 5.99 -11.23
CA THR A 157 12.91 6.31 -11.75
C THR A 157 13.20 5.68 -13.12
N GLU A 158 12.56 4.57 -13.43
CA GLU A 158 12.72 3.81 -14.68
C GLU A 158 11.72 4.24 -15.77
N ASN A 159 10.54 4.78 -15.37
CA ASN A 159 9.44 5.16 -16.27
C ASN A 159 8.84 6.53 -15.90
N PRO A 160 9.64 7.61 -15.84
CA PRO A 160 9.18 8.91 -15.35
C PRO A 160 8.08 9.54 -16.23
N GLU A 161 8.00 9.15 -17.50
CA GLU A 161 6.99 9.64 -18.46
C GLU A 161 5.60 9.08 -18.18
N LYS A 162 5.48 7.95 -17.46
CA LYS A 162 4.21 7.29 -17.11
C LYS A 162 3.66 7.69 -15.75
N VAL A 163 4.42 8.48 -14.99
CA VAL A 163 4.06 8.87 -13.63
C VAL A 163 3.74 10.35 -13.55
N GLU A 164 2.56 10.67 -13.02
CA GLU A 164 2.11 12.05 -12.81
C GLU A 164 2.54 12.58 -11.45
N ARG A 165 2.32 11.81 -10.39
CA ARG A 165 2.66 12.12 -8.99
C ARG A 165 2.98 10.85 -8.23
N LEU A 166 3.77 10.96 -7.18
CA LEU A 166 4.16 9.83 -6.34
C LEU A 166 3.85 10.11 -4.86
N VAL A 167 3.06 9.24 -4.24
CA VAL A 167 2.82 9.25 -2.79
C VAL A 167 3.46 8.01 -2.18
N LEU A 168 4.29 8.20 -1.17
CA LEU A 168 4.98 7.15 -0.41
C LEU A 168 4.49 7.15 1.03
N LEU A 169 3.64 6.17 1.40
CA LEU A 169 3.09 6.01 2.75
C LEU A 169 3.90 4.98 3.53
N GLY A 170 4.47 5.39 4.69
CA GLY A 170 5.39 4.56 5.45
C GLY A 170 6.61 4.17 4.60
N PRO A 171 7.35 5.15 4.03
CA PRO A 171 8.39 4.86 3.06
C PRO A 171 9.52 4.05 3.68
N VAL A 172 9.82 2.92 3.04
CA VAL A 172 10.93 2.06 3.42
C VAL A 172 12.19 2.53 2.70
N TRP A 173 13.28 2.65 3.46
CA TRP A 173 14.60 3.03 2.96
C TRP A 173 15.67 2.20 3.66
N PHE A 174 16.94 2.37 3.32
CA PHE A 174 18.00 1.61 3.95
C PHE A 174 18.19 1.98 5.43
N GLN A 175 18.64 1.02 6.22
CA GLN A 175 18.82 1.15 7.66
C GLN A 175 20.19 1.72 8.01
N VAL A 176 20.21 2.63 8.99
CA VAL A 176 21.42 3.18 9.59
C VAL A 176 21.20 3.28 11.10
N PRO A 177 21.99 2.61 11.95
CA PRO A 177 23.04 1.64 11.61
C PRO A 177 22.45 0.32 11.03
N ALA A 178 23.28 -0.44 10.32
CA ALA A 178 22.88 -1.75 9.83
C ALA A 178 22.48 -2.67 10.99
N LEU A 179 21.34 -3.32 10.85
CA LEU A 179 20.87 -4.34 11.79
C LEU A 179 21.34 -5.74 11.35
N PRO A 180 21.41 -6.71 12.28
CA PRO A 180 21.63 -8.10 11.91
C PRO A 180 20.57 -8.59 10.92
N ASP A 181 20.96 -9.43 9.97
CA ASP A 181 20.02 -10.05 9.04
C ASP A 181 19.11 -11.04 9.81
N PRO A 182 17.78 -10.82 9.84
CA PRO A 182 16.86 -11.70 10.55
C PRO A 182 16.52 -12.97 9.76
N TYR A 183 16.97 -13.08 8.50
CA TYR A 183 16.60 -14.18 7.62
C TYR A 183 17.69 -15.25 7.57
N PRO A 184 17.31 -16.56 7.41
CA PRO A 184 18.27 -17.64 7.19
C PRO A 184 18.97 -17.47 5.83
N ASP A 185 20.11 -18.16 5.63
CA ASP A 185 20.89 -18.10 4.38
C ASP A 185 20.01 -18.38 3.16
N LYS A 186 19.24 -19.47 3.18
CA LYS A 186 18.19 -19.74 2.20
C LYS A 186 16.87 -19.16 2.71
N ILE A 187 16.45 -18.04 2.15
CA ILE A 187 15.15 -17.43 2.45
C ILE A 187 14.07 -18.32 1.83
N PRO A 188 13.08 -18.82 2.60
CA PRO A 188 11.99 -19.66 2.08
C PRO A 188 11.14 -18.92 1.04
N ALA A 189 10.42 -19.67 0.19
CA ALA A 189 9.59 -19.11 -0.88
C ALA A 189 8.59 -18.09 -0.36
N TYR A 190 7.90 -18.41 0.72
CA TYR A 190 6.90 -17.56 1.36
C TYR A 190 6.90 -17.76 2.88
N ARG A 191 6.22 -16.90 3.59
CA ARG A 191 5.99 -17.00 5.05
C ARG A 191 4.52 -17.16 5.36
N ILE A 192 4.24 -17.81 6.48
CA ILE A 192 2.90 -17.97 7.05
C ILE A 192 2.75 -16.96 8.18
N ILE A 193 1.73 -16.13 8.10
CA ILE A 193 1.40 -15.13 9.13
C ILE A 193 0.12 -15.56 9.83
N LYS A 194 0.22 -15.81 11.14
CA LYS A 194 -0.91 -16.13 11.99
C LYS A 194 -1.66 -14.87 12.38
N ARG A 195 -2.98 -14.99 12.49
CA ARG A 195 -3.87 -13.85 12.77
C ARG A 195 -3.59 -13.19 14.12
N ASP A 196 -3.33 -13.97 15.14
CA ASP A 196 -3.09 -13.50 16.51
C ASP A 196 -1.80 -12.69 16.67
N ALA A 197 -0.82 -12.91 15.80
CA ALA A 197 0.44 -12.19 15.80
C ALA A 197 0.36 -10.78 15.17
N ALA A 198 -0.69 -10.47 14.41
CA ALA A 198 -0.77 -9.23 13.63
C ALA A 198 -0.98 -7.99 14.53
N LEU A 199 -1.97 -8.01 15.40
CA LEU A 199 -2.35 -6.84 16.19
C LEU A 199 -1.23 -6.38 17.16
N PRO A 200 -0.55 -7.29 17.92
CA PRO A 200 0.59 -6.89 18.75
C PRO A 200 1.71 -6.21 17.94
N ARG A 201 1.99 -6.73 16.73
CA ARG A 201 2.99 -6.14 15.83
C ARG A 201 2.59 -4.75 15.36
N TRP A 202 1.33 -4.57 14.93
CA TRP A 202 0.82 -3.28 14.42
C TRP A 202 0.87 -2.17 15.47
N LEU A 203 0.70 -2.52 16.75
CA LEU A 203 0.69 -1.58 17.86
C LEU A 203 2.05 -1.47 18.56
N THR A 204 3.12 -1.95 17.93
CA THR A 204 4.49 -1.77 18.45
C THR A 204 4.83 -0.28 18.53
N GLY A 205 5.34 0.14 19.68
CA GLY A 205 5.69 1.55 19.94
C GLY A 205 4.53 2.41 20.43
N VAL A 206 3.28 1.93 20.34
CA VAL A 206 2.11 2.66 20.85
C VAL A 206 2.02 2.52 22.38
N PRO A 207 1.87 3.63 23.15
CA PRO A 207 1.61 3.58 24.58
C PRO A 207 0.33 2.77 24.88
N ASP A 208 0.37 1.90 25.89
CA ASP A 208 -0.73 0.96 26.17
C ASP A 208 -2.10 1.63 26.30
N HIS A 209 -2.16 2.77 27.00
CA HIS A 209 -3.40 3.51 27.20
C HIS A 209 -3.98 4.15 25.92
N LYS A 210 -3.20 4.16 24.81
CA LYS A 210 -3.63 4.73 23.52
C LYS A 210 -3.99 3.66 22.47
N ARG A 211 -3.66 2.40 22.69
CA ARG A 211 -3.81 1.34 21.68
C ARG A 211 -5.24 1.24 21.14
N GLU A 212 -6.25 1.15 22.02
CA GLU A 212 -7.66 1.06 21.62
C GLU A 212 -8.21 2.40 21.07
N GLN A 213 -7.59 3.53 21.45
CA GLN A 213 -7.97 4.82 20.93
C GLN A 213 -7.52 4.98 19.48
N ILE A 214 -6.33 4.50 19.14
CA ILE A 214 -5.77 4.59 17.79
C ILE A 214 -6.44 3.59 16.87
N LEU A 215 -6.49 2.32 17.26
CA LEU A 215 -7.09 1.24 16.49
C LEU A 215 -8.20 0.56 17.31
N PRO A 216 -9.45 1.05 17.21
CA PRO A 216 -10.57 0.48 17.94
C PRO A 216 -10.74 -1.02 17.68
N PRO A 217 -11.12 -1.84 18.69
CA PRO A 217 -11.26 -3.28 18.54
C PRO A 217 -12.23 -3.72 17.43
N ALA A 218 -13.29 -2.93 17.17
CA ALA A 218 -14.20 -3.20 16.06
C ALA A 218 -13.51 -3.00 14.69
N TRP A 219 -12.68 -1.96 14.55
CA TRP A 219 -11.96 -1.68 13.31
C TRP A 219 -10.87 -2.72 13.07
N SER A 220 -10.07 -3.05 14.11
CA SER A 220 -9.05 -4.08 13.97
C SER A 220 -9.64 -5.44 13.56
N ARG A 221 -10.79 -5.85 14.10
CA ARG A 221 -11.49 -7.06 13.66
C ARG A 221 -11.86 -6.99 12.18
N THR A 222 -12.49 -5.91 11.74
CA THR A 222 -12.90 -5.73 10.33
C THR A 222 -11.70 -5.83 9.39
N VAL A 223 -10.58 -5.18 9.73
CA VAL A 223 -9.35 -5.23 8.93
C VAL A 223 -8.73 -6.62 8.91
N LEU A 224 -8.64 -7.27 10.08
CA LEU A 224 -8.15 -8.65 10.18
C LEU A 224 -9.04 -9.63 9.40
N ASP A 225 -10.37 -9.50 9.45
CA ASP A 225 -11.29 -10.35 8.70
C ASP A 225 -11.09 -10.18 7.19
N ALA A 226 -10.98 -8.95 6.69
CA ALA A 226 -10.73 -8.67 5.28
C ALA A 226 -9.40 -9.27 4.80
N ILE A 227 -8.33 -9.11 5.58
CA ILE A 227 -7.00 -9.62 5.25
C ILE A 227 -7.00 -11.16 5.26
N TRP A 228 -7.47 -11.79 6.35
CA TRP A 228 -7.36 -13.24 6.50
C TRP A 228 -8.32 -14.02 5.60
N SER A 229 -9.43 -13.42 5.17
CA SER A 229 -10.30 -14.01 4.14
C SER A 229 -9.68 -13.99 2.73
N SER A 230 -8.60 -13.26 2.51
CA SER A 230 -7.96 -13.10 1.19
C SER A 230 -7.07 -14.27 0.75
N ASP A 231 -6.67 -15.16 1.66
CA ASP A 231 -5.96 -16.41 1.32
C ASP A 231 -6.92 -17.60 1.39
N PRO A 232 -7.34 -18.17 0.24
CA PRO A 232 -8.37 -19.24 0.23
C PRO A 232 -7.99 -20.47 1.06
N LEU A 233 -6.69 -20.81 1.15
CA LEU A 233 -6.23 -21.93 1.96
C LEU A 233 -6.20 -21.58 3.44
N GLY A 234 -5.66 -20.42 3.78
CA GLY A 234 -5.51 -19.99 5.15
C GLY A 234 -6.81 -19.56 5.81
N ALA A 235 -7.79 -19.06 5.04
CA ALA A 235 -9.10 -18.66 5.55
C ALA A 235 -9.90 -19.83 6.14
N THR A 236 -9.70 -21.05 5.62
CA THR A 236 -10.37 -22.27 6.08
C THR A 236 -9.57 -23.04 7.12
N ALA A 237 -8.35 -22.62 7.43
CA ALA A 237 -7.49 -23.27 8.43
C ALA A 237 -7.88 -22.89 9.87
N ASN A 238 -7.50 -23.74 10.82
CA ASN A 238 -7.68 -23.50 12.23
C ASN A 238 -6.36 -23.74 12.99
N PRO A 239 -5.70 -22.69 13.51
CA PRO A 239 -6.05 -21.27 13.39
C PRO A 239 -5.87 -20.72 11.95
N PRO A 240 -6.61 -19.67 11.57
CA PRO A 240 -6.50 -19.07 10.24
C PRO A 240 -5.13 -18.40 10.03
N PHE A 241 -4.63 -18.47 8.81
CA PHE A 241 -3.35 -17.85 8.41
C PHE A 241 -3.45 -17.16 7.04
N ILE A 242 -2.45 -16.40 6.69
CA ILE A 242 -2.21 -15.96 5.31
C ILE A 242 -0.78 -16.32 4.91
N ARG A 243 -0.58 -16.53 3.60
CA ARG A 243 0.73 -16.73 3.00
C ARG A 243 1.17 -15.46 2.28
N ALA A 244 2.38 -15.02 2.52
CA ALA A 244 2.98 -13.88 1.83
C ALA A 244 4.34 -14.26 1.25
N PRO A 245 4.59 -14.00 -0.06
CA PRO A 245 5.87 -14.22 -0.69
C PRO A 245 7.02 -13.54 0.07
N ASN A 246 8.20 -14.15 0.04
CA ASN A 246 9.39 -13.64 0.74
C ASN A 246 10.37 -12.88 -0.16
N GLY A 247 9.98 -12.55 -1.39
CA GLY A 247 10.87 -11.83 -2.31
C GLY A 247 11.37 -10.50 -1.78
N PHE A 248 10.53 -9.76 -1.02
CA PHE A 248 10.94 -8.51 -0.36
C PHE A 248 12.13 -8.71 0.60
N ALA A 249 12.30 -9.91 1.18
CA ALA A 249 13.41 -10.19 2.09
C ALA A 249 14.76 -10.22 1.38
N LYS A 250 14.80 -10.53 0.07
CA LYS A 250 16.00 -10.36 -0.76
C LYS A 250 16.39 -8.89 -0.89
N GLU A 251 15.38 -8.01 -1.12
CA GLU A 251 15.59 -6.56 -1.17
C GLU A 251 16.10 -6.05 0.18
N TRP A 252 15.45 -6.48 1.27
CA TRP A 252 15.88 -6.17 2.62
C TRP A 252 17.36 -6.49 2.86
N ARG A 253 17.79 -7.72 2.54
CA ARG A 253 19.17 -8.16 2.69
C ARG A 253 20.14 -7.42 1.78
N ASN A 254 19.81 -7.29 0.49
CA ASN A 254 20.74 -6.84 -0.52
C ASN A 254 20.88 -5.32 -0.58
N TYR A 255 19.88 -4.57 -0.09
CA TYR A 255 19.84 -3.12 -0.16
C TYR A 255 19.71 -2.48 1.21
N TRP A 256 18.63 -2.73 1.95
CA TRP A 256 18.36 -1.97 3.16
C TRP A 256 19.33 -2.28 4.30
N LEU A 257 19.59 -3.56 4.59
CA LEU A 257 20.60 -3.95 5.57
C LEU A 257 22.02 -3.65 5.09
N ALA A 258 22.27 -3.73 3.78
CA ALA A 258 23.56 -3.41 3.22
C ALA A 258 23.85 -1.91 3.14
N GLY A 259 22.93 -1.04 3.59
CA GLY A 259 23.04 0.42 3.52
C GLY A 259 23.12 0.95 2.08
N LYS A 260 22.49 0.24 1.13
CA LYS A 260 22.49 0.58 -0.29
C LYS A 260 21.09 1.04 -0.74
N PRO A 261 20.99 2.11 -1.54
CA PRO A 261 19.72 2.51 -2.11
C PRO A 261 19.21 1.47 -3.11
N PHE A 262 17.91 1.18 -3.07
CA PHE A 262 17.25 0.29 -4.04
C PHE A 262 17.03 0.98 -5.40
N TYR A 263 16.90 2.28 -5.38
CA TYR A 263 16.83 3.17 -6.57
C TYR A 263 17.53 4.49 -6.26
N ASP A 264 17.82 5.28 -7.29
CA ASP A 264 18.39 6.62 -7.14
C ASP A 264 17.28 7.68 -6.98
N PRO A 265 17.06 8.26 -5.77
CA PRO A 265 16.02 9.26 -5.56
C PRO A 265 16.20 10.53 -6.38
N ALA A 266 17.43 10.86 -6.80
CA ALA A 266 17.69 12.02 -7.64
C ALA A 266 17.10 11.88 -9.05
N LYS A 267 16.71 10.66 -9.46
CA LYS A 267 16.01 10.41 -10.73
C LYS A 267 14.49 10.56 -10.63
N ILE A 268 13.94 10.92 -9.47
CA ILE A 268 12.53 11.24 -9.34
C ILE A 268 12.33 12.73 -9.64
N PHE A 269 11.71 13.02 -10.79
CA PHE A 269 11.45 14.38 -11.27
C PHE A 269 10.01 14.83 -11.01
N VAL A 270 9.10 13.90 -10.78
CA VAL A 270 7.68 14.18 -10.54
C VAL A 270 7.44 14.75 -9.14
N PRO A 271 6.31 15.45 -8.90
CA PRO A 271 5.92 15.81 -7.55
C PRO A 271 5.81 14.58 -6.64
N ILE A 272 6.35 14.67 -5.41
CA ILE A 272 6.38 13.56 -4.46
C ILE A 272 5.96 13.99 -3.06
N LEU A 273 5.13 13.17 -2.43
CA LEU A 273 4.73 13.28 -1.03
C LEU A 273 5.19 12.06 -0.24
N LEU A 274 5.95 12.27 0.83
CA LEU A 274 6.26 11.26 1.82
C LEU A 274 5.29 11.44 3.00
N VAL A 275 4.57 10.38 3.36
CA VAL A 275 3.66 10.36 4.51
C VAL A 275 4.16 9.36 5.53
N HIS A 276 4.21 9.78 6.77
CA HIS A 276 4.73 8.98 7.87
C HIS A 276 3.88 9.15 9.13
N ALA A 277 4.02 8.22 10.09
CA ALA A 277 3.39 8.33 11.41
C ALA A 277 4.41 8.19 12.54
N GLU A 278 4.11 8.83 13.67
CA GLU A 278 5.03 9.01 14.82
C GLU A 278 5.55 7.68 15.38
N TRP A 279 4.66 6.67 15.49
CA TRP A 279 4.96 5.37 16.10
C TRP A 279 5.10 4.25 15.07
N ASP A 280 5.47 4.59 13.83
CA ASP A 280 5.77 3.59 12.83
C ASP A 280 7.07 2.84 13.18
N ALA A 281 6.92 1.63 13.70
CA ALA A 281 8.05 0.78 14.08
C ALA A 281 8.56 -0.08 12.91
N GLU A 282 7.78 -0.22 11.82
CA GLU A 282 8.17 -1.02 10.64
C GLU A 282 9.01 -0.21 9.64
N ALA A 283 8.67 1.06 9.46
CA ALA A 283 9.44 2.03 8.67
C ALA A 283 9.71 3.27 9.54
N PRO A 284 10.73 3.26 10.41
CA PRO A 284 10.96 4.34 11.36
C PRO A 284 11.16 5.72 10.69
N PRO A 285 10.77 6.84 11.35
CA PRO A 285 10.76 8.18 10.76
C PRO A 285 12.07 8.64 10.13
N TYR A 286 13.21 8.10 10.56
CA TYR A 286 14.51 8.44 9.97
C TYR A 286 14.63 8.01 8.51
N MET A 287 13.94 6.91 8.10
CA MET A 287 13.96 6.43 6.72
C MET A 287 13.34 7.48 5.78
N ALA A 288 12.15 7.98 6.12
CA ALA A 288 11.48 9.04 5.35
C ALA A 288 12.33 10.32 5.28
N ARG A 289 12.92 10.75 6.40
CA ARG A 289 13.77 11.95 6.44
C ARG A 289 15.04 11.81 5.61
N THR A 290 15.68 10.64 5.65
CA THR A 290 16.84 10.33 4.81
C THR A 290 16.48 10.36 3.33
N LEU A 291 15.40 9.67 2.95
CA LEU A 291 14.92 9.66 1.57
C LEU A 291 14.55 11.07 1.09
N PHE A 292 13.85 11.87 1.92
CA PHE A 292 13.43 13.22 1.58
C PHE A 292 14.62 14.13 1.22
N ALA A 293 15.72 14.01 1.93
CA ALA A 293 16.93 14.78 1.64
C ALA A 293 17.53 14.45 0.26
N LEU A 294 17.42 13.19 -0.18
CA LEU A 294 17.98 12.70 -1.44
C LEU A 294 17.12 13.02 -2.69
N LEU A 295 15.88 13.45 -2.51
CA LEU A 295 14.96 13.85 -3.60
C LEU A 295 15.33 15.25 -4.13
N THR A 296 16.47 15.37 -4.78
CA THR A 296 17.05 16.67 -5.17
C THR A 296 16.45 17.27 -6.43
N ASN A 297 15.88 16.45 -7.31
CA ASN A 297 15.38 16.88 -8.64
C ASN A 297 13.86 16.83 -8.79
N SER A 298 13.13 16.46 -7.73
CA SER A 298 11.67 16.48 -7.77
C SER A 298 11.15 17.91 -7.96
N ARG A 299 10.14 18.09 -8.82
CA ARG A 299 9.50 19.38 -9.09
C ARG A 299 8.88 20.00 -7.84
N SER A 300 8.36 19.18 -6.94
CA SER A 300 7.84 19.55 -5.65
C SER A 300 7.97 18.35 -4.72
N LYS A 301 8.48 18.54 -3.51
CA LYS A 301 8.57 17.48 -2.51
C LYS A 301 7.98 17.92 -1.19
N GLN A 302 7.17 17.05 -0.60
CA GLN A 302 6.55 17.28 0.70
C GLN A 302 6.82 16.10 1.63
N TYR A 303 6.88 16.38 2.92
CA TYR A 303 6.98 15.39 3.97
C TYR A 303 6.00 15.73 5.09
N ILE A 304 5.10 14.82 5.39
CA ILE A 304 4.10 14.94 6.46
C ILE A 304 4.30 13.78 7.43
N CYS A 305 4.43 14.11 8.72
CA CYS A 305 4.44 13.14 9.80
C CYS A 305 3.22 13.36 10.68
N PHE A 306 2.35 12.36 10.76
CA PHE A 306 1.17 12.40 11.62
C PHE A 306 1.53 11.90 13.03
N GLY A 307 1.13 12.66 14.04
CA GLY A 307 1.18 12.21 15.43
C GLY A 307 0.16 11.11 15.71
N GLU A 308 0.41 10.32 16.74
CA GLU A 308 -0.51 9.26 17.21
C GLU A 308 -0.94 8.28 16.12
N GLY A 309 0.01 7.78 15.33
CA GLY A 309 -0.23 6.79 14.30
C GLY A 309 0.91 5.77 14.19
N THR A 310 0.62 4.61 13.61
CA THR A 310 1.56 3.51 13.38
C THR A 310 1.88 3.34 11.90
N HIS A 311 2.32 2.14 11.49
CA HIS A 311 2.52 1.78 10.09
C HIS A 311 1.20 1.67 9.28
N LEU A 312 0.05 1.75 9.96
CA LEU A 312 -1.28 1.50 9.39
C LEU A 312 -2.23 2.72 9.42
N PRO A 313 -1.78 3.95 9.11
CA PRO A 313 -2.60 5.15 9.28
C PRO A 313 -3.99 5.08 8.60
N PRO A 314 -4.17 4.39 7.44
CA PRO A 314 -5.48 4.27 6.81
C PRO A 314 -6.54 3.51 7.63
N PHE A 315 -6.13 2.76 8.66
CA PHE A 315 -7.02 2.00 9.53
C PHE A 315 -7.18 2.61 10.92
N GLU A 316 -6.56 3.75 11.17
CA GLU A 316 -6.50 4.39 12.49
C GLU A 316 -7.49 5.56 12.63
N ARG A 317 -7.66 6.04 13.85
CA ARG A 317 -8.60 7.14 14.15
C ARG A 317 -8.34 8.41 13.34
N ASN A 318 -7.09 8.68 13.04
CA ASN A 318 -6.66 9.84 12.25
C ASN A 318 -6.72 9.62 10.72
N ARG A 319 -7.25 8.48 10.25
CA ARG A 319 -7.29 8.10 8.83
C ARG A 319 -7.81 9.20 7.90
N LEU A 320 -8.83 9.94 8.31
CA LEU A 320 -9.40 11.01 7.48
C LEU A 320 -8.42 12.18 7.28
N HIS A 321 -7.59 12.50 8.27
CA HIS A 321 -6.56 13.51 8.12
C HIS A 321 -5.48 13.04 7.13
N VAL A 322 -5.12 11.75 7.18
CA VAL A 322 -4.19 11.14 6.22
C VAL A 322 -4.77 11.17 4.81
N PHE A 323 -6.04 10.77 4.65
CA PHE A 323 -6.72 10.78 3.36
C PHE A 323 -6.80 12.20 2.77
N ALA A 324 -7.19 13.19 3.58
CA ALA A 324 -7.30 14.58 3.15
C ALA A 324 -5.93 15.18 2.76
N ALA A 325 -4.86 14.89 3.50
CA ALA A 325 -3.52 15.37 3.18
C ALA A 325 -3.02 14.78 1.85
N ILE A 326 -3.23 13.47 1.63
CA ILE A 326 -2.86 12.82 0.37
C ILE A 326 -3.71 13.35 -0.79
N GLN A 327 -5.02 13.52 -0.59
CA GLN A 327 -5.89 14.12 -1.61
C GLN A 327 -5.45 15.54 -1.97
N THR A 328 -5.16 16.40 -0.99
CA THR A 328 -4.67 17.77 -1.24
C THR A 328 -3.41 17.78 -2.11
N PHE A 329 -2.49 16.86 -1.84
CA PHE A 329 -1.31 16.68 -2.69
C PHE A 329 -1.68 16.20 -4.10
N LEU A 330 -2.58 15.24 -4.23
CA LEU A 330 -3.03 14.72 -5.52
C LEU A 330 -3.80 15.77 -6.33
N ASP A 331 -4.54 16.68 -5.67
CA ASP A 331 -5.24 17.80 -6.31
C ASP A 331 -4.28 18.85 -6.92
N GLY A 332 -3.00 18.81 -6.56
CA GLY A 332 -1.99 19.70 -7.10
C GLY A 332 -2.06 21.14 -6.59
N THR A 333 -2.74 21.36 -5.49
CA THR A 333 -2.83 22.67 -4.82
C THR A 333 -1.59 22.85 -3.93
N HIS A 334 -0.48 23.37 -4.51
CA HIS A 334 0.80 23.61 -3.80
C HIS A 334 1.26 25.02 -4.00
#